data_72d6fe96b212c377b3d4d1d784f3419f
#
_entry.id   72d6fe96b212c377b3d4d1d784f3419f
#
_cell.length_a   1.000
_cell.length_b   1.000
_cell.length_c   1.000
_cell.angle_alpha   90.00
_cell.angle_beta   90.00
_cell.angle_gamma   90.00
#
_symmetry.space_group_name_H-M   'P 1'
#
loop_
_entity.id
_entity.type
_entity.pdbx_description
1 polymer ?
#
loop_
_entity_poly.entity_id
_entity_poly.type
_entity_poly.pdbx_seq_one_letter_code
_entity_poly.pdbx_strand_id
1 'polypeptide(L)'
;MIHQSSIIDPKAKIEKNVKIGPFCYVGPEVKLGENVELISNVHLEGDTKIGKETKIFPFASIGTKPQDLKYNNEKNSTIIGNNNIIREYVTINPGTEGGGSQTLIGNNCLFMISSHVAHDCKIGNNVIIANNVPL
;
A
#
# COMPACT_ATOMS: atom_id res chain seq x y z
N MET A 1 -12.65 12.19 -6.06
CA MET A 1 -12.05 13.09 -7.07
C MET A 1 -10.65 12.59 -7.40
N ILE A 2 -10.34 12.47 -8.68
CA ILE A 2 -9.03 12.01 -9.16
C ILE A 2 -8.38 13.16 -9.93
N HIS A 3 -7.18 13.56 -9.49
CA HIS A 3 -6.45 14.64 -10.19
C HIS A 3 -6.01 14.17 -11.57
N GLN A 4 -6.13 15.05 -12.56
CA GLN A 4 -5.87 14.73 -13.97
C GLN A 4 -4.43 14.29 -14.26
N SER A 5 -3.45 14.69 -13.43
CA SER A 5 -2.06 14.31 -13.61
C SER A 5 -1.76 12.88 -13.17
N SER A 6 -2.68 12.21 -12.47
CA SER A 6 -2.47 10.87 -11.96
C SER A 6 -2.78 9.82 -13.01
N ILE A 7 -2.03 8.72 -12.98
CA ILE A 7 -2.20 7.61 -13.90
C ILE A 7 -2.88 6.48 -13.14
N ILE A 8 -4.15 6.25 -13.46
CA ILE A 8 -4.94 5.19 -12.86
C ILE A 8 -5.24 4.17 -13.94
N ASP A 9 -4.79 2.94 -13.76
CA ASP A 9 -5.09 1.91 -14.75
C ASP A 9 -6.60 1.66 -14.77
N PRO A 10 -7.22 1.54 -15.95
CA PRO A 10 -8.67 1.33 -16.05
C PRO A 10 -9.16 0.03 -15.40
N LYS A 11 -8.29 -0.93 -15.14
CA LYS A 11 -8.63 -2.18 -14.46
C LYS A 11 -8.63 -2.04 -12.94
N ALA A 12 -8.04 -0.98 -12.39
CA ALA A 12 -8.04 -0.74 -10.97
C ALA A 12 -9.47 -0.58 -10.44
N LYS A 13 -9.72 -1.10 -9.24
CA LYS A 13 -11.05 -1.00 -8.62
C LYS A 13 -11.03 0.13 -7.60
N ILE A 14 -11.75 1.19 -7.89
CA ILE A 14 -11.81 2.40 -7.07
C ILE A 14 -13.23 2.54 -6.53
N GLU A 15 -13.38 2.41 -5.22
CA GLU A 15 -14.68 2.57 -4.57
C GLU A 15 -15.08 4.05 -4.47
N LYS A 16 -16.29 4.30 -3.96
CA LYS A 16 -16.82 5.66 -3.89
C LYS A 16 -16.03 6.55 -2.95
N ASN A 17 -16.07 7.86 -3.25
CA ASN A 17 -15.45 8.91 -2.44
C ASN A 17 -13.93 8.78 -2.27
N VAL A 18 -13.26 8.00 -3.10
CA VAL A 18 -11.80 7.96 -3.13
C VAL A 18 -11.28 9.28 -3.66
N LYS A 19 -10.25 9.83 -3.01
CA LYS A 19 -9.57 11.05 -3.43
C LYS A 19 -8.14 10.71 -3.83
N ILE A 20 -7.76 11.08 -5.03
CA ILE A 20 -6.40 10.88 -5.53
C ILE A 20 -5.85 12.22 -5.98
N GLY A 21 -4.88 12.74 -5.23
CA GLY A 21 -4.18 13.97 -5.56
C GLY A 21 -3.23 13.80 -6.74
N PRO A 22 -2.41 14.82 -7.02
CA PRO A 22 -1.58 14.82 -8.23
C PRO A 22 -0.44 13.80 -8.20
N PHE A 23 -0.03 13.38 -9.40
CA PHE A 23 1.16 12.58 -9.64
C PHE A 23 1.16 11.21 -8.93
N CYS A 24 -0.01 10.60 -8.76
CA CYS A 24 -0.11 9.24 -8.26
C CYS A 24 -0.12 8.23 -9.42
N TYR A 25 0.35 7.03 -9.13
CA TYR A 25 0.21 5.88 -10.01
C TYR A 25 -0.55 4.78 -9.30
N VAL A 26 -1.60 4.26 -9.94
CA VAL A 26 -2.39 3.12 -9.44
C VAL A 26 -2.46 2.05 -10.51
N GLY A 27 -1.88 0.89 -10.22
CA GLY A 27 -1.77 -0.21 -11.19
C GLY A 27 -3.06 -1.01 -11.35
N PRO A 28 -3.06 -1.95 -12.33
CA PRO A 28 -4.29 -2.64 -12.76
C PRO A 28 -4.92 -3.57 -11.73
N GLU A 29 -4.14 -4.12 -10.82
CA GLU A 29 -4.66 -5.05 -9.82
C GLU A 29 -4.91 -4.41 -8.45
N VAL A 30 -4.78 -3.09 -8.37
CA VAL A 30 -4.99 -2.35 -7.12
C VAL A 30 -6.48 -2.16 -6.84
N LYS A 31 -6.85 -2.30 -5.57
CA LYS A 31 -8.23 -2.08 -5.10
C LYS A 31 -8.20 -1.09 -3.95
N LEU A 32 -8.90 0.04 -4.12
CA LEU A 32 -9.02 1.07 -3.10
C LEU A 32 -10.43 1.08 -2.52
N GLY A 33 -10.53 0.91 -1.22
CA GLY A 33 -11.80 0.96 -0.50
C GLY A 33 -12.40 2.36 -0.41
N GLU A 34 -13.61 2.44 0.11
CA GLU A 34 -14.32 3.72 0.23
C GLU A 34 -13.52 4.74 1.03
N ASN A 35 -13.56 5.99 0.61
CA ASN A 35 -12.96 7.13 1.31
C ASN A 35 -11.44 7.04 1.47
N VAL A 36 -10.77 6.18 0.73
CA VAL A 36 -9.30 6.16 0.70
C VAL A 36 -8.81 7.48 0.10
N GLU A 37 -7.75 8.02 0.67
CA GLU A 37 -7.13 9.24 0.16
C GLU A 37 -5.65 9.03 -0.13
N LEU A 38 -5.24 9.31 -1.37
CA LEU A 38 -3.84 9.41 -1.77
C LEU A 38 -3.54 10.89 -1.92
N ILE A 39 -2.64 11.43 -1.09
CA ILE A 39 -2.42 12.88 -1.06
C ILE A 39 -1.74 13.38 -2.35
N SER A 40 -0.59 12.83 -2.68
CA SER A 40 0.10 13.08 -3.95
C SER A 40 1.30 12.15 -4.07
N ASN A 41 1.80 11.94 -5.28
CA ASN A 41 3.05 11.20 -5.49
C ASN A 41 3.08 9.83 -4.80
N VAL A 42 1.96 9.14 -4.77
CA VAL A 42 1.84 7.78 -4.21
C VAL A 42 1.93 6.77 -5.35
N HIS A 43 2.70 5.70 -5.13
CA HIS A 43 2.85 4.63 -6.10
C HIS A 43 2.26 3.34 -5.56
N LEU A 44 1.21 2.83 -6.22
CA LEU A 44 0.55 1.57 -5.86
C LEU A 44 0.59 0.61 -7.03
N GLU A 45 1.11 -0.58 -6.83
CA GLU A 45 1.13 -1.61 -7.87
C GLU A 45 0.90 -3.00 -7.29
N GLY A 46 0.87 -4.00 -8.18
CA GLY A 46 0.66 -5.38 -7.79
C GLY A 46 -0.75 -5.65 -7.28
N ASP A 47 -0.99 -6.87 -6.84
CA ASP A 47 -2.25 -7.28 -6.22
C ASP A 47 -2.33 -6.69 -4.80
N THR A 48 -2.71 -5.44 -4.73
CA THR A 48 -2.70 -4.63 -3.51
C THR A 48 -4.11 -4.16 -3.18
N LYS A 49 -4.59 -4.51 -1.99
CA LYS A 49 -5.88 -4.07 -1.50
C LYS A 49 -5.70 -3.12 -0.34
N ILE A 50 -6.25 -1.92 -0.47
CA ILE A 50 -6.23 -0.88 0.58
C ILE A 50 -7.65 -0.74 1.14
N GLY A 51 -7.81 -0.98 2.43
CA GLY A 51 -9.09 -0.86 3.10
C GLY A 51 -9.59 0.58 3.23
N LYS A 52 -10.86 0.71 3.53
CA LYS A 52 -11.55 2.01 3.60
C LYS A 52 -10.92 2.96 4.61
N GLU A 53 -11.13 4.27 4.40
CA GLU A 53 -10.70 5.34 5.30
C GLU A 53 -9.18 5.41 5.51
N THR A 54 -8.39 4.73 4.70
CA THR A 54 -6.93 4.76 4.78
C THR A 54 -6.40 5.99 4.05
N LYS A 55 -5.43 6.65 4.65
CA LYS A 55 -4.81 7.85 4.10
C LYS A 55 -3.33 7.60 3.84
N ILE A 56 -2.88 7.91 2.63
CA ILE A 56 -1.51 7.63 2.20
C ILE A 56 -0.84 8.94 1.78
N PHE A 57 0.31 9.20 2.37
CA PHE A 57 1.07 10.44 2.23
C PHE A 57 2.08 10.37 1.08
N PRO A 58 2.61 11.53 0.65
CA PRO A 58 3.46 11.59 -0.53
C PRO A 58 4.69 10.69 -0.46
N PHE A 59 5.03 10.12 -1.61
CA PHE A 59 6.20 9.28 -1.82
C PHE A 59 6.16 7.91 -1.14
N ALA A 60 5.00 7.47 -0.67
CA ALA A 60 4.84 6.08 -0.26
C ALA A 60 4.79 5.17 -1.49
N SER A 61 5.38 3.98 -1.35
CA SER A 61 5.41 2.97 -2.41
C SER A 61 4.91 1.64 -1.85
N ILE A 62 3.81 1.14 -2.36
CA ILE A 62 3.13 -0.04 -1.82
C ILE A 62 2.89 -1.07 -2.92
N GLY A 63 3.24 -2.31 -2.63
CA GLY A 63 3.01 -3.41 -3.56
C GLY A 63 4.11 -3.61 -4.58
N THR A 64 5.20 -2.87 -4.48
CA THR A 64 6.34 -3.03 -5.37
C THR A 64 7.06 -4.34 -5.08
N LYS A 65 7.78 -4.83 -6.09
CA LYS A 65 8.54 -6.08 -6.03
C LYS A 65 9.32 -6.24 -4.71
N PRO A 66 9.21 -7.40 -4.05
CA PRO A 66 9.97 -7.64 -2.82
C PRO A 66 11.49 -7.52 -3.02
N GLN A 67 12.18 -7.08 -1.99
CA GLN A 67 13.63 -7.00 -1.93
C GLN A 67 14.24 -8.35 -1.51
N ASP A 68 13.77 -9.43 -2.09
CA ASP A 68 14.26 -10.76 -1.80
C ASP A 68 14.91 -11.33 -3.06
N LEU A 69 16.17 -11.69 -2.97
CA LEU A 69 16.91 -12.26 -4.10
C LEU A 69 16.31 -13.58 -4.58
N LYS A 70 15.58 -14.28 -3.74
CA LYS A 70 14.90 -15.54 -4.09
C LYS A 70 13.57 -15.31 -4.79
N TYR A 71 13.07 -14.07 -4.80
CA TYR A 71 11.78 -13.77 -5.44
C TYR A 71 11.90 -13.99 -6.96
N ASN A 72 11.02 -14.80 -7.50
CA ASN A 72 11.03 -15.19 -8.91
C ASN A 72 9.71 -14.90 -9.62
N ASN A 73 9.15 -13.71 -9.36
CA ASN A 73 7.90 -13.25 -9.97
C ASN A 73 6.69 -14.16 -9.67
N GLU A 74 6.73 -14.88 -8.57
CA GLU A 74 5.62 -15.70 -8.11
C GLU A 74 4.41 -14.83 -7.75
N LYS A 75 3.24 -15.44 -7.76
CA LYS A 75 2.00 -14.76 -7.40
C LYS A 75 2.00 -14.37 -5.92
N ASN A 76 1.71 -13.10 -5.65
CA ASN A 76 1.71 -12.58 -4.28
C ASN A 76 0.70 -11.45 -4.13
N SER A 77 0.50 -11.00 -2.89
CA SER A 77 -0.41 -9.89 -2.61
C SER A 77 0.01 -9.09 -1.37
N THR A 78 -0.54 -7.88 -1.29
CA THR A 78 -0.43 -6.99 -0.14
C THR A 78 -1.85 -6.62 0.28
N ILE A 79 -2.23 -6.93 1.51
CA ILE A 79 -3.57 -6.63 2.01
C ILE A 79 -3.47 -5.71 3.22
N ILE A 80 -4.02 -4.53 3.08
CA ILE A 80 -4.02 -3.49 4.10
C ILE A 80 -5.45 -3.25 4.55
N GLY A 81 -5.69 -3.31 5.84
CA GLY A 81 -7.02 -3.10 6.41
C GLY A 81 -7.49 -1.65 6.38
N ASN A 82 -8.40 -1.32 7.30
CA ASN A 82 -9.09 -0.03 7.31
C ASN A 82 -8.46 0.99 8.26
N ASN A 83 -8.71 2.27 8.02
CA ASN A 83 -8.35 3.37 8.91
C ASN A 83 -6.86 3.45 9.23
N ASN A 84 -6.02 3.12 8.27
CA ASN A 84 -4.58 3.21 8.44
C ASN A 84 -4.06 4.56 7.96
N ILE A 85 -2.98 5.03 8.59
CA ILE A 85 -2.25 6.21 8.17
C ILE A 85 -0.85 5.77 7.75
N ILE A 86 -0.53 5.99 6.49
CA ILE A 86 0.75 5.61 5.89
C ILE A 86 1.46 6.88 5.49
N ARG A 87 2.51 7.24 6.24
CA ARG A 87 3.20 8.53 6.07
C ARG A 87 4.22 8.48 4.93
N GLU A 88 4.89 9.60 4.75
CA GLU A 88 5.82 9.81 3.62
C GLU A 88 6.94 8.77 3.61
N TYR A 89 7.31 8.35 2.40
CA TYR A 89 8.43 7.43 2.15
C TYR A 89 8.28 6.04 2.78
N VAL A 90 7.09 5.68 3.23
CA VAL A 90 6.84 4.31 3.67
C VAL A 90 6.86 3.38 2.48
N THR A 91 7.48 2.21 2.64
CA THR A 91 7.50 1.17 1.63
C THR A 91 6.93 -0.12 2.19
N ILE A 92 6.05 -0.77 1.42
CA ILE A 92 5.40 -2.02 1.81
C ILE A 92 5.51 -2.99 0.65
N ASN A 93 6.16 -4.13 0.87
CA ASN A 93 6.31 -5.15 -0.15
C ASN A 93 5.28 -6.25 -0.01
N PRO A 94 4.87 -6.88 -1.12
CA PRO A 94 3.97 -8.05 -1.09
C PRO A 94 4.70 -9.29 -0.56
N GLY A 95 3.94 -10.38 -0.37
CA GLY A 95 4.53 -11.62 0.12
C GLY A 95 5.42 -12.33 -0.88
N THR A 96 6.06 -13.40 -0.39
CA THR A 96 6.84 -14.32 -1.21
C THR A 96 6.31 -15.74 -1.02
N GLU A 97 6.60 -16.63 -1.96
CA GLU A 97 6.12 -18.01 -1.90
C GLU A 97 6.53 -18.70 -0.59
N GLY A 98 7.78 -18.51 -0.18
CA GLY A 98 8.30 -19.13 1.05
C GLY A 98 7.66 -18.60 2.33
N GLY A 99 7.09 -17.41 2.32
CA GLY A 99 6.49 -16.77 3.49
C GLY A 99 4.97 -16.78 3.52
N GLY A 100 4.31 -17.40 2.53
CA GLY A 100 2.85 -17.48 2.48
C GLY A 100 2.21 -16.58 1.43
N SER A 101 3.00 -15.94 0.63
CA SER A 101 2.58 -15.13 -0.54
C SER A 101 1.80 -13.85 -0.21
N GLN A 102 1.68 -13.49 1.05
CA GLN A 102 0.93 -12.30 1.46
C GLN A 102 1.66 -11.50 2.53
N THR A 103 1.60 -10.19 2.37
CA THR A 103 1.90 -9.25 3.46
C THR A 103 0.55 -8.72 3.96
N LEU A 104 0.30 -8.85 5.25
CA LEU A 104 -0.98 -8.52 5.86
C LEU A 104 -0.82 -7.40 6.90
N ILE A 105 -1.66 -6.37 6.78
CA ILE A 105 -1.72 -5.25 7.72
C ILE A 105 -3.16 -5.11 8.19
N GLY A 106 -3.33 -5.03 9.50
CA GLY A 106 -4.65 -4.88 10.11
C GLY A 106 -5.22 -3.46 10.01
N ASN A 107 -5.96 -3.06 11.04
CA ASN A 107 -6.68 -1.78 11.05
C ASN A 107 -6.11 -0.80 12.07
N ASN A 108 -6.35 0.48 11.85
CA ASN A 108 -6.02 1.56 12.80
C ASN A 108 -4.54 1.64 13.12
N CYS A 109 -3.68 1.39 12.15
CA CYS A 109 -2.23 1.47 12.31
C CYS A 109 -1.70 2.82 11.84
N LEU A 110 -0.54 3.20 12.38
CA LEU A 110 0.22 4.36 11.92
C LEU A 110 1.61 3.90 11.50
N PHE A 111 1.96 4.13 10.25
CA PHE A 111 3.30 3.89 9.72
C PHE A 111 3.98 5.24 9.58
N MET A 112 4.92 5.53 10.48
CA MET A 112 5.62 6.83 10.48
C MET A 112 6.64 6.90 9.34
N ILE A 113 7.16 8.09 9.12
CA ILE A 113 8.01 8.42 7.96
C ILE A 113 9.14 7.41 7.76
N SER A 114 9.30 6.93 6.54
CA SER A 114 10.37 6.03 6.11
C SER A 114 10.40 4.67 6.82
N SER A 115 9.30 4.25 7.43
CA SER A 115 9.23 2.86 7.92
C SER A 115 9.07 1.90 6.74
N HIS A 116 9.48 0.65 6.94
CA HIS A 116 9.45 -0.38 5.92
C HIS A 116 8.77 -1.63 6.43
N VAL A 117 7.83 -2.14 5.65
CA VAL A 117 7.19 -3.44 5.90
C VAL A 117 7.70 -4.41 4.84
N ALA A 118 8.56 -5.32 5.24
CA ALA A 118 9.13 -6.30 4.34
C ALA A 118 8.09 -7.35 3.92
N HIS A 119 8.48 -8.15 2.95
CA HIS A 119 7.65 -9.24 2.45
C HIS A 119 7.24 -10.20 3.59
N ASP A 120 6.02 -10.70 3.48
CA ASP A 120 5.47 -11.72 4.38
C ASP A 120 5.21 -11.27 5.83
N CYS A 121 5.41 -10.00 6.15
CA CYS A 121 5.09 -9.49 7.48
C CYS A 121 3.59 -9.55 7.75
N LYS A 122 3.26 -9.81 9.01
CA LYS A 122 1.87 -9.78 9.48
C LYS A 122 1.77 -8.78 10.63
N ILE A 123 1.03 -7.71 10.40
CA ILE A 123 0.87 -6.63 11.36
C ILE A 123 -0.58 -6.62 11.84
N GLY A 124 -0.77 -6.66 13.15
CA GLY A 124 -2.09 -6.65 13.75
C GLY A 124 -2.75 -5.27 13.72
N ASN A 125 -3.76 -5.09 14.55
CA ASN A 125 -4.48 -3.83 14.65
C ASN A 125 -3.83 -2.89 15.66
N ASN A 126 -4.03 -1.59 15.47
CA ASN A 126 -3.61 -0.54 16.42
C ASN A 126 -2.09 -0.51 16.65
N VAL A 127 -1.32 -0.84 15.62
CA VAL A 127 0.14 -0.85 15.68
C VAL A 127 0.68 0.49 15.23
N ILE A 128 1.69 1.00 15.94
CA ILE A 128 2.45 2.19 15.55
C ILE A 128 3.87 1.76 15.23
N ILE A 129 4.27 2.00 13.99
CA ILE A 129 5.65 1.76 13.55
C ILE A 129 6.36 3.11 13.51
N ALA A 130 7.43 3.23 14.28
CA ALA A 130 8.17 4.49 14.39
C ALA A 130 8.96 4.83 13.13
N ASN A 131 9.46 6.06 13.06
CA ASN A 131 10.27 6.54 11.93
C ASN A 131 11.47 5.63 11.67
N ASN A 132 11.71 5.33 10.40
CA ASN A 132 12.89 4.57 9.93
C ASN A 132 12.99 3.14 10.50
N VAL A 133 11.90 2.58 11.01
CA VAL A 133 11.90 1.19 11.49
C VAL A 133 11.74 0.23 10.31
N PRO A 134 12.69 -0.70 10.10
CA PRO A 134 12.51 -1.78 9.13
C PRO A 134 11.95 -3.02 9.82
N LEU A 135 10.95 -3.62 9.23
CA LEU A 135 10.38 -4.89 9.71
C LEU A 135 10.84 -6.06 8.84
#